data_2e14e6bc3db0181a8d6d798665e24ee1
#
_entry.id   2e14e6bc3db0181a8d6d798665e24ee1
#
_cell.length_a   1.000
_cell.length_b   1.000
_cell.length_c   1.000
_cell.angle_alpha   90.00
_cell.angle_beta   90.00
_cell.angle_gamma   90.00
#
_symmetry.space_group_name_H-M   'P 1'
#
loop_
_entity.id
_entity.type
_entity.pdbx_description
1 polymer ?
#
loop_
_entity_poly.entity_id
_entity_poly.type
_entity_poly.pdbx_seq_one_letter_code
_entity_poly.pdbx_strand_id
1 'polypeptide(L)'
;MKISVSIVWFKRDLRVHDHAALSAARADSFPILPLYVIEPDYWQQPTASRRHWHFIHDSLIELREDCAFLGQPLVVRTGPIIDVFDAIRDDYKIKGIYAHEETSNLWGYQRDEIVRHWCQTHAIEFHEYPTNGIVRRLRDRDGWARQRNQRMAAPLITSPDQLTPLAIEPGKILAKDDALFGEDVPGLTQTGGRRAGEKILHSFLTTRGREYLYRLSAPGLSEIHCSRLSAHLTWGT
;
A
#
# COMPACT_ATOMS: atom_id res chain seq x y z
N MET A 1 -3.81 -28.44 14.80
CA MET A 1 -2.75 -27.45 15.15
C MET A 1 -2.82 -26.35 14.10
N LYS A 2 -2.94 -25.07 14.49
CA LYS A 2 -3.02 -23.94 13.53
C LYS A 2 -1.70 -23.79 12.78
N ILE A 3 -1.78 -23.51 11.46
CA ILE A 3 -0.61 -23.20 10.64
C ILE A 3 -0.04 -21.84 11.08
N SER A 4 1.29 -21.76 11.24
CA SER A 4 1.97 -20.48 11.53
C SER A 4 2.12 -19.67 10.25
N VAL A 5 1.82 -18.37 10.32
CA VAL A 5 1.90 -17.43 9.17
C VAL A 5 2.54 -16.10 9.57
N SER A 6 3.20 -15.45 8.63
CA SER A 6 3.57 -14.03 8.69
C SER A 6 2.60 -13.23 7.83
N ILE A 7 2.02 -12.15 8.36
CA ILE A 7 1.14 -11.27 7.60
C ILE A 7 1.97 -10.13 6.99
N VAL A 8 1.84 -9.89 5.69
CA VAL A 8 2.28 -8.65 5.05
C VAL A 8 1.05 -7.79 4.83
N TRP A 9 0.93 -6.74 5.65
CA TRP A 9 -0.21 -5.86 5.62
C TRP A 9 0.04 -4.67 4.69
N PHE A 10 -0.51 -4.75 3.47
CA PHE A 10 -0.47 -3.71 2.47
C PHE A 10 -1.40 -2.54 2.83
N LYS A 11 -0.93 -1.32 2.65
CA LYS A 11 -1.67 -0.08 2.91
C LYS A 11 -1.56 0.89 1.72
N ARG A 12 -0.47 1.63 1.63
CA ARG A 12 -0.14 2.58 0.55
C ARG A 12 1.15 2.18 -0.18
N ASP A 13 1.30 0.92 -0.40
CA ASP A 13 2.49 0.24 -0.92
C ASP A 13 2.08 -0.91 -1.85
N LEU A 14 1.14 -0.61 -2.76
CA LEU A 14 0.40 -1.60 -3.56
C LEU A 14 1.27 -2.17 -4.70
N ARG A 15 2.39 -2.81 -4.34
CA ARG A 15 3.34 -3.46 -5.24
C ARG A 15 4.07 -4.60 -4.55
N VAL A 16 4.62 -5.53 -5.32
CA VAL A 16 5.49 -6.60 -4.80
C VAL A 16 6.98 -6.30 -4.98
N HIS A 17 7.32 -5.36 -5.87
CA HIS A 17 8.68 -4.93 -6.15
C HIS A 17 9.09 -3.78 -5.24
N ASP A 18 10.36 -3.73 -4.82
CA ASP A 18 10.90 -2.73 -3.89
C ASP A 18 10.03 -2.59 -2.62
N HIS A 19 9.77 -3.74 -1.96
CA HIS A 19 8.85 -3.84 -0.86
C HIS A 19 9.54 -4.43 0.38
N ALA A 20 10.04 -3.56 1.27
CA ALA A 20 10.86 -3.96 2.42
C ALA A 20 10.11 -4.91 3.37
N ALA A 21 8.83 -4.64 3.65
CA ALA A 21 8.03 -5.49 4.54
C ALA A 21 7.83 -6.91 3.97
N LEU A 22 7.60 -7.05 2.66
CA LEU A 22 7.46 -8.35 2.00
C LEU A 22 8.78 -9.13 2.00
N SER A 23 9.89 -8.45 1.71
CA SER A 23 11.23 -9.04 1.74
C SER A 23 11.61 -9.51 3.15
N ALA A 24 11.32 -8.73 4.18
CA ALA A 24 11.60 -9.09 5.56
C ALA A 24 10.74 -10.28 6.02
N ALA A 25 9.43 -10.27 5.74
CA ALA A 25 8.55 -11.40 6.06
C ALA A 25 9.01 -12.71 5.39
N ARG A 26 9.62 -12.64 4.21
CA ARG A 26 10.17 -13.80 3.50
C ARG A 26 11.34 -14.45 4.25
N ALA A 27 12.12 -13.65 4.99
CA ALA A 27 13.26 -14.16 5.75
C ALA A 27 12.85 -15.04 6.96
N ASP A 28 11.63 -14.89 7.47
CA ASP A 28 11.12 -15.66 8.62
C ASP A 28 10.75 -17.11 8.32
N SER A 29 10.82 -17.54 7.09
CA SER A 29 10.51 -18.93 6.66
C SER A 29 9.09 -19.42 6.94
N PHE A 30 8.17 -18.55 7.39
CA PHE A 30 6.74 -18.88 7.49
C PHE A 30 6.01 -18.56 6.19
N PRO A 31 4.92 -19.28 5.86
CA PRO A 31 4.02 -18.88 4.79
C PRO A 31 3.57 -17.42 4.99
N ILE A 32 3.61 -16.63 3.91
CA ILE A 32 3.21 -15.24 3.93
C ILE A 32 1.74 -15.13 3.53
N LEU A 33 0.96 -14.41 4.34
CA LEU A 33 -0.39 -13.99 4.02
C LEU A 33 -0.37 -12.52 3.60
N PRO A 34 -0.36 -12.21 2.28
CA PRO A 34 -0.47 -10.85 1.80
C PRO A 34 -1.90 -10.37 2.03
N LEU A 35 -2.07 -9.31 2.80
CA LEU A 35 -3.38 -8.83 3.27
C LEU A 35 -3.58 -7.35 2.95
N TYR A 36 -4.73 -7.02 2.39
CA TYR A 36 -5.26 -5.67 2.31
C TYR A 36 -6.61 -5.60 3.03
N VAL A 37 -6.82 -4.57 3.84
CA VAL A 37 -8.09 -4.38 4.56
C VAL A 37 -8.78 -3.12 4.09
N ILE A 38 -10.02 -3.28 3.64
CA ILE A 38 -10.93 -2.17 3.32
C ILE A 38 -11.60 -1.78 4.64
N GLU A 39 -11.10 -0.71 5.26
CA GLU A 39 -11.58 -0.24 6.57
C GLU A 39 -12.71 0.80 6.37
N PRO A 40 -13.96 0.51 6.77
CA PRO A 40 -15.09 1.42 6.56
C PRO A 40 -14.86 2.82 7.13
N ASP A 41 -14.25 2.93 8.31
CA ASP A 41 -14.01 4.21 8.99
C ASP A 41 -13.03 5.11 8.22
N TYR A 42 -12.10 4.53 7.44
CA TYR A 42 -11.24 5.31 6.54
C TYR A 42 -12.06 6.05 5.49
N TRP A 43 -13.08 5.38 4.94
CA TRP A 43 -13.90 5.94 3.86
C TRP A 43 -14.87 7.03 4.32
N GLN A 44 -15.07 7.16 5.64
CA GLN A 44 -15.82 8.27 6.24
C GLN A 44 -14.93 9.51 6.50
N GLN A 45 -13.61 9.41 6.31
CA GLN A 45 -12.72 10.55 6.51
C GLN A 45 -12.93 11.61 5.41
N PRO A 46 -12.85 12.90 5.72
CA PRO A 46 -13.03 13.98 4.74
C PRO A 46 -11.95 14.00 3.64
N THR A 47 -10.86 13.28 3.86
CA THR A 47 -9.76 13.10 2.89
C THR A 47 -9.94 11.89 1.97
N ALA A 48 -10.93 11.04 2.21
CA ALA A 48 -11.26 9.91 1.36
C ALA A 48 -12.30 10.31 0.29
N SER A 49 -12.31 9.62 -0.84
CA SER A 49 -13.30 9.81 -1.89
C SER A 49 -13.38 8.56 -2.78
N ARG A 50 -14.52 8.36 -3.46
CA ARG A 50 -14.70 7.28 -4.45
C ARG A 50 -13.63 7.31 -5.54
N ARG A 51 -13.13 8.49 -5.93
CA ARG A 51 -12.01 8.61 -6.87
C ARG A 51 -10.75 7.89 -6.39
N HIS A 52 -10.43 7.97 -5.08
CA HIS A 52 -9.32 7.22 -4.52
C HIS A 52 -9.59 5.71 -4.58
N TRP A 53 -10.84 5.29 -4.31
CA TRP A 53 -11.21 3.89 -4.43
C TRP A 53 -11.05 3.35 -5.85
N HIS A 54 -11.47 4.10 -6.88
CA HIS A 54 -11.28 3.68 -8.27
C HIS A 54 -9.81 3.35 -8.55
N PHE A 55 -8.91 4.22 -8.09
CA PHE A 55 -7.47 4.00 -8.25
C PHE A 55 -6.97 2.79 -7.46
N ILE A 56 -7.38 2.67 -6.20
CA ILE A 56 -7.01 1.55 -5.33
C ILE A 56 -7.57 0.24 -5.88
N HIS A 57 -8.81 0.23 -6.33
CA HIS A 57 -9.46 -0.95 -6.91
C HIS A 57 -8.63 -1.54 -8.06
N ASP A 58 -8.23 -0.71 -9.03
CA ASP A 58 -7.39 -1.16 -10.15
C ASP A 58 -6.03 -1.67 -9.65
N SER A 59 -5.45 -0.97 -8.68
CA SER A 59 -4.17 -1.36 -8.06
C SER A 59 -4.27 -2.69 -7.30
N LEU A 60 -5.38 -2.95 -6.61
CA LEU A 60 -5.60 -4.22 -5.88
C LEU A 60 -5.82 -5.41 -6.81
N ILE A 61 -6.46 -5.20 -7.97
CA ILE A 61 -6.59 -6.24 -8.98
C ILE A 61 -5.20 -6.65 -9.47
N GLU A 62 -4.38 -5.68 -9.87
CA GLU A 62 -3.02 -5.93 -10.36
C GLU A 62 -2.15 -6.56 -9.27
N LEU A 63 -2.19 -6.03 -8.04
CA LEU A 63 -1.42 -6.58 -6.91
C LEU A 63 -1.83 -8.03 -6.60
N ARG A 64 -3.12 -8.37 -6.72
CA ARG A 64 -3.61 -9.75 -6.54
C ARG A 64 -3.06 -10.68 -7.60
N GLU A 65 -3.00 -10.24 -8.86
CA GLU A 65 -2.37 -10.99 -9.95
C GLU A 65 -0.88 -11.21 -9.68
N ASP A 66 -0.16 -10.16 -9.30
CA ASP A 66 1.28 -10.22 -9.00
C ASP A 66 1.56 -11.15 -7.81
N CYS A 67 0.78 -11.06 -6.74
CA CYS A 67 0.88 -11.96 -5.59
C CYS A 67 0.54 -13.42 -5.97
N ALA A 68 -0.48 -13.61 -6.81
CA ALA A 68 -0.85 -14.95 -7.30
C ALA A 68 0.26 -15.55 -8.18
N PHE A 69 0.92 -14.74 -9.02
CA PHE A 69 2.06 -15.16 -9.81
C PHE A 69 3.23 -15.63 -8.93
N LEU A 70 3.41 -15.02 -7.76
CA LEU A 70 4.38 -15.47 -6.75
C LEU A 70 3.93 -16.72 -5.98
N GLY A 71 2.68 -17.17 -6.12
CA GLY A 71 2.17 -18.40 -5.52
C GLY A 71 1.10 -18.21 -4.43
N GLN A 72 0.90 -17.00 -3.91
CA GLN A 72 -0.14 -16.71 -2.91
C GLN A 72 -0.89 -15.42 -3.26
N PRO A 73 -2.15 -15.49 -3.72
CA PRO A 73 -2.91 -14.30 -4.08
C PRO A 73 -3.15 -13.37 -2.88
N LEU A 74 -3.26 -12.07 -3.16
CA LEU A 74 -3.63 -11.06 -2.16
C LEU A 74 -4.99 -11.38 -1.55
N VAL A 75 -5.01 -11.47 -0.24
CA VAL A 75 -6.24 -11.62 0.55
C VAL A 75 -6.79 -10.23 0.86
N VAL A 76 -8.07 -10.01 0.52
CA VAL A 76 -8.78 -8.76 0.83
C VAL A 76 -9.90 -9.05 1.82
N ARG A 77 -9.99 -8.23 2.85
CA ARG A 77 -11.06 -8.28 3.86
C ARG A 77 -11.67 -6.89 4.02
N THR A 78 -12.93 -6.83 4.43
CA THR A 78 -13.63 -5.57 4.73
C THR A 78 -14.04 -5.59 6.20
N GLY A 79 -13.70 -4.54 6.94
CA GLY A 79 -14.02 -4.39 8.36
C GLY A 79 -12.95 -3.63 9.14
N PRO A 80 -13.16 -3.40 10.43
CA PRO A 80 -12.13 -2.87 11.32
C PRO A 80 -10.91 -3.78 11.33
N ILE A 81 -9.71 -3.19 11.31
CA ILE A 81 -8.45 -3.95 11.16
C ILE A 81 -8.27 -4.99 12.27
N ILE A 82 -8.66 -4.67 13.50
CA ILE A 82 -8.53 -5.58 14.65
C ILE A 82 -9.43 -6.80 14.50
N ASP A 83 -10.68 -6.59 14.07
CA ASP A 83 -11.64 -7.69 13.84
C ASP A 83 -11.11 -8.65 12.76
N VAL A 84 -10.49 -8.09 11.71
CA VAL A 84 -9.87 -8.88 10.64
C VAL A 84 -8.68 -9.70 11.17
N PHE A 85 -7.82 -9.09 12.01
CA PHE A 85 -6.70 -9.82 12.60
C PHE A 85 -7.16 -10.89 13.59
N ASP A 86 -8.20 -10.64 14.39
CA ASP A 86 -8.78 -11.63 15.28
C ASP A 86 -9.37 -12.81 14.49
N ALA A 87 -10.12 -12.55 13.41
CA ALA A 87 -10.63 -13.60 12.54
C ALA A 87 -9.50 -14.44 11.91
N ILE A 88 -8.41 -13.81 11.45
CA ILE A 88 -7.25 -14.54 10.92
C ILE A 88 -6.58 -15.36 12.04
N ARG A 89 -6.49 -14.83 13.26
CA ARG A 89 -5.91 -15.52 14.41
C ARG A 89 -6.74 -16.73 14.85
N ASP A 90 -8.04 -16.73 14.57
CA ASP A 90 -8.89 -17.91 14.83
C ASP A 90 -8.54 -19.10 13.95
N ASP A 91 -8.07 -18.87 12.72
CA ASP A 91 -7.70 -19.93 11.78
C ASP A 91 -6.18 -20.24 11.76
N TYR A 92 -5.35 -19.22 11.97
CA TYR A 92 -3.90 -19.27 11.85
C TYR A 92 -3.19 -18.84 13.15
N LYS A 93 -1.93 -19.26 13.31
CA LYS A 93 -1.04 -18.73 14.33
C LYS A 93 -0.20 -17.61 13.73
N ILE A 94 -0.59 -16.35 13.97
CA ILE A 94 0.16 -15.19 13.49
C ILE A 94 1.49 -15.10 14.24
N LYS A 95 2.61 -15.11 13.52
CA LYS A 95 3.97 -14.98 14.05
C LYS A 95 4.46 -13.55 14.06
N GLY A 96 4.22 -12.84 13.00
CA GLY A 96 4.57 -11.44 12.86
C GLY A 96 3.66 -10.75 11.86
N ILE A 97 3.54 -9.43 12.01
CA ILE A 97 2.88 -8.53 11.05
C ILE A 97 3.94 -7.57 10.54
N TYR A 98 4.08 -7.53 9.23
CA TYR A 98 5.04 -6.71 8.49
C TYR A 98 4.29 -5.67 7.69
N ALA A 99 4.61 -4.39 7.86
CA ALA A 99 3.93 -3.30 7.17
C ALA A 99 4.90 -2.14 6.91
N HIS A 100 4.56 -1.27 5.99
CA HIS A 100 5.23 0.01 5.90
C HIS A 100 4.62 1.04 6.88
N GLU A 101 5.44 2.01 7.30
CA GLU A 101 5.00 3.10 8.16
C GLU A 101 3.88 3.92 7.49
N GLU A 102 2.78 4.18 8.22
CA GLU A 102 1.77 5.13 7.76
C GLU A 102 2.24 6.56 8.00
N THR A 103 2.19 7.38 6.96
CA THR A 103 2.66 8.76 6.98
C THR A 103 1.65 9.75 6.37
N SER A 104 0.40 9.31 6.12
CA SER A 104 -0.60 10.12 5.39
C SER A 104 -1.34 11.11 6.28
N ASN A 105 -2.09 10.62 7.27
CA ASN A 105 -2.94 11.44 8.14
C ASN A 105 -3.00 10.91 9.56
N LEU A 106 -3.64 11.66 10.45
CA LEU A 106 -3.75 11.31 11.87
C LEU A 106 -4.54 10.00 12.07
N TRP A 107 -5.59 9.77 11.30
CA TRP A 107 -6.38 8.53 11.39
C TRP A 107 -5.52 7.29 11.15
N GLY A 108 -4.74 7.29 10.06
CA GLY A 108 -3.85 6.19 9.75
C GLY A 108 -2.77 5.96 10.81
N TYR A 109 -2.22 7.04 11.37
CA TYR A 109 -1.28 6.95 12.47
C TYR A 109 -1.90 6.32 13.73
N GLN A 110 -3.10 6.77 14.13
CA GLN A 110 -3.82 6.22 15.27
C GLN A 110 -4.18 4.75 15.08
N ARG A 111 -4.61 4.35 13.89
CA ARG A 111 -4.84 2.95 13.53
C ARG A 111 -3.59 2.10 13.73
N ASP A 112 -2.42 2.55 13.27
CA ASP A 112 -1.16 1.82 13.44
C ASP A 112 -0.77 1.70 14.93
N GLU A 113 -1.08 2.70 15.78
CA GLU A 113 -0.90 2.61 17.24
C GLU A 113 -1.83 1.55 17.85
N ILE A 114 -3.10 1.48 17.42
CA ILE A 114 -4.06 0.44 17.86
C ILE A 114 -3.54 -0.94 17.48
N VAL A 115 -3.06 -1.12 16.25
CA VAL A 115 -2.48 -2.39 15.79
C VAL A 115 -1.25 -2.76 16.62
N ARG A 116 -0.37 -1.81 16.90
CA ARG A 116 0.82 -2.04 17.74
C ARG A 116 0.43 -2.53 19.14
N HIS A 117 -0.56 -1.89 19.77
CA HIS A 117 -1.05 -2.30 21.07
C HIS A 117 -1.68 -3.70 21.03
N TRP A 118 -2.49 -3.99 20.01
CA TRP A 118 -3.08 -5.32 19.81
C TRP A 118 -1.99 -6.41 19.65
N CYS A 119 -0.96 -6.15 18.87
CA CYS A 119 0.18 -7.05 18.70
C CYS A 119 0.89 -7.33 20.03
N GLN A 120 1.14 -6.30 20.84
CA GLN A 120 1.74 -6.43 22.17
C GLN A 120 0.88 -7.31 23.09
N THR A 121 -0.43 -7.11 23.11
CA THR A 121 -1.38 -7.88 23.92
C THR A 121 -1.38 -9.37 23.56
N HIS A 122 -1.13 -9.70 22.29
CA HIS A 122 -1.16 -11.08 21.79
C HIS A 122 0.24 -11.69 21.61
N ALA A 123 1.29 -11.02 22.06
CA ALA A 123 2.69 -11.45 21.88
C ALA A 123 3.03 -11.74 20.41
N ILE A 124 2.56 -10.88 19.49
CA ILE A 124 2.83 -10.91 18.05
C ILE A 124 3.84 -9.80 17.73
N GLU A 125 4.86 -10.10 16.93
CA GLU A 125 5.82 -9.11 16.49
C GLU A 125 5.20 -8.17 15.45
N PHE A 126 5.41 -6.85 15.60
CA PHE A 126 4.96 -5.85 14.62
C PHE A 126 6.16 -5.10 14.07
N HIS A 127 6.46 -5.34 12.79
CA HIS A 127 7.60 -4.78 12.08
C HIS A 127 7.15 -3.71 11.10
N GLU A 128 7.62 -2.48 11.29
CA GLU A 128 7.33 -1.36 10.41
C GLU A 128 8.58 -0.90 9.67
N TYR A 129 8.42 -0.65 8.37
CA TYR A 129 9.48 -0.23 7.46
C TYR A 129 9.18 1.14 6.85
N PRO A 130 10.15 2.03 6.68
CA PRO A 130 9.93 3.30 6.01
C PRO A 130 9.66 3.10 4.51
N THR A 131 8.67 3.84 3.95
CA THR A 131 8.37 3.84 2.51
C THR A 131 8.96 5.01 1.76
N ASN A 132 9.32 6.08 2.48
CA ASN A 132 9.67 7.37 1.88
C ASN A 132 10.68 8.14 2.75
N GLY A 133 10.94 9.39 2.39
CA GLY A 133 11.85 10.25 3.13
C GLY A 133 11.31 10.87 4.42
N ILE A 134 10.03 10.58 4.78
CA ILE A 134 9.45 11.06 6.03
C ILE A 134 10.01 10.22 7.20
N VAL A 135 10.48 10.90 8.22
CA VAL A 135 10.94 10.27 9.46
C VAL A 135 9.88 10.54 10.53
N ARG A 136 9.14 9.51 10.94
CA ARG A 136 8.15 9.65 12.01
C ARG A 136 8.82 10.02 13.34
N ARG A 137 8.14 10.84 14.15
CA ARG A 137 8.60 11.28 15.48
C ARG A 137 9.97 12.00 15.45
N LEU A 138 10.27 12.69 14.35
CA LEU A 138 11.48 13.51 14.25
C LEU A 138 11.44 14.63 15.31
N ARG A 139 12.45 14.70 16.18
CA ARG A 139 12.48 15.67 17.28
C ARG A 139 12.92 17.07 16.82
N ASP A 140 13.84 17.11 15.86
CA ASP A 140 14.30 18.34 15.22
C ASP A 140 14.55 18.10 13.72
N ARG A 141 14.74 19.17 12.98
CA ARG A 141 14.97 19.11 11.53
C ARG A 141 16.44 18.91 11.16
N ASP A 142 17.32 18.99 12.13
CA ASP A 142 18.75 18.83 11.89
C ASP A 142 19.05 17.37 11.51
N GLY A 143 19.79 17.20 10.44
CA GLY A 143 20.10 15.87 9.92
C GLY A 143 18.99 15.17 9.13
N TRP A 144 17.76 15.73 9.03
CA TRP A 144 16.69 15.13 8.22
C TRP A 144 17.10 14.90 6.76
N ALA A 145 17.72 15.89 6.13
CA ALA A 145 18.16 15.77 4.73
C ALA A 145 19.12 14.58 4.52
N ARG A 146 20.04 14.34 5.47
CA ARG A 146 20.95 13.19 5.43
C ARG A 146 20.18 11.87 5.51
N GLN A 147 19.26 11.74 6.48
CA GLN A 147 18.45 10.53 6.65
C GLN A 147 17.56 10.27 5.41
N ARG A 148 16.89 11.31 4.92
CA ARG A 148 16.10 11.23 3.68
C ARG A 148 16.96 10.78 2.51
N ASN A 149 18.13 11.39 2.31
CA ASN A 149 19.00 11.04 1.17
C ASN A 149 19.54 9.61 1.31
N GLN A 150 19.86 9.15 2.51
CA GLN A 150 20.24 7.75 2.75
C GLN A 150 19.11 6.77 2.38
N ARG A 151 17.87 7.06 2.79
CA ARG A 151 16.70 6.23 2.44
C ARG A 151 16.46 6.20 0.92
N MET A 152 16.53 7.37 0.27
CA MET A 152 16.27 7.50 -1.16
C MET A 152 17.39 6.96 -2.05
N ALA A 153 18.59 6.77 -1.51
CA ALA A 153 19.74 6.18 -2.21
C ALA A 153 19.90 4.66 -1.92
N ALA A 154 19.04 4.09 -1.09
CA ALA A 154 19.08 2.65 -0.81
C ALA A 154 18.86 1.84 -2.10
N PRO A 155 19.53 0.68 -2.24
CA PRO A 155 19.29 -0.22 -3.37
C PRO A 155 17.82 -0.66 -3.44
N LEU A 156 17.31 -0.85 -4.66
CA LEU A 156 15.99 -1.42 -4.86
C LEU A 156 15.95 -2.87 -4.35
N ILE A 157 14.86 -3.21 -3.71
CA ILE A 157 14.64 -4.55 -3.16
C ILE A 157 13.97 -5.42 -4.22
N THR A 158 14.60 -6.53 -4.57
CA THR A 158 14.03 -7.49 -5.51
C THR A 158 12.81 -8.17 -4.90
N SER A 159 11.78 -8.39 -5.72
CA SER A 159 10.61 -9.20 -5.32
C SER A 159 11.06 -10.61 -4.93
N PRO A 160 10.38 -11.27 -3.97
CA PRO A 160 10.62 -12.69 -3.72
C PRO A 160 10.29 -13.51 -4.96
N ASP A 161 11.02 -14.60 -5.17
CA ASP A 161 10.79 -15.49 -6.31
C ASP A 161 9.50 -16.29 -6.16
N GLN A 162 9.13 -16.64 -4.92
CA GLN A 162 7.96 -17.46 -4.63
C GLN A 162 7.44 -17.24 -3.21
N LEU A 163 6.10 -17.31 -3.07
CA LEU A 163 5.38 -17.39 -1.81
C LEU A 163 4.80 -18.79 -1.62
N THR A 164 4.78 -19.30 -0.38
CA THR A 164 4.16 -20.59 -0.06
C THR A 164 2.64 -20.43 -0.05
N PRO A 165 1.90 -21.23 -0.84
CA PRO A 165 0.44 -21.14 -0.89
C PRO A 165 -0.21 -21.45 0.47
N LEU A 166 -1.27 -20.70 0.78
CA LEU A 166 -2.14 -20.93 1.93
C LEU A 166 -3.54 -21.26 1.43
N ALA A 167 -4.20 -22.21 2.11
CA ALA A 167 -5.60 -22.54 1.84
C ALA A 167 -6.52 -21.49 2.48
N ILE A 168 -6.54 -20.29 1.88
CA ILE A 168 -7.34 -19.16 2.32
C ILE A 168 -8.05 -18.52 1.14
N GLU A 169 -9.35 -18.24 1.29
CA GLU A 169 -10.11 -17.53 0.28
C GLU A 169 -9.59 -16.10 0.09
N PRO A 170 -9.28 -15.68 -1.14
CA PRO A 170 -8.76 -14.33 -1.42
C PRO A 170 -9.72 -13.22 -0.99
N GLY A 171 -11.01 -13.51 -0.88
CA GLY A 171 -12.03 -12.52 -0.56
C GLY A 171 -12.33 -11.57 -1.71
N LYS A 172 -13.35 -10.74 -1.53
CA LYS A 172 -13.87 -9.85 -2.57
C LYS A 172 -13.16 -8.51 -2.54
N ILE A 173 -12.72 -8.02 -3.70
CA ILE A 173 -12.45 -6.59 -3.92
C ILE A 173 -13.81 -5.97 -4.23
N LEU A 174 -14.26 -5.01 -3.42
CA LEU A 174 -15.56 -4.37 -3.58
C LEU A 174 -15.64 -3.65 -4.93
N ALA A 175 -16.82 -3.56 -5.52
CA ALA A 175 -17.01 -2.87 -6.79
C ALA A 175 -16.66 -1.37 -6.69
N LYS A 176 -16.34 -0.74 -7.82
CA LYS A 176 -15.99 0.69 -7.85
C LYS A 176 -17.15 1.59 -7.40
N ASP A 177 -18.37 1.15 -7.65
CA ASP A 177 -19.64 1.83 -7.34
C ASP A 177 -20.27 1.39 -6.01
N ASP A 178 -19.54 0.63 -5.19
CA ASP A 178 -20.05 0.23 -3.88
C ASP A 178 -20.35 1.45 -2.99
N ALA A 179 -21.47 1.40 -2.28
CA ALA A 179 -21.99 2.50 -1.48
C ALA A 179 -21.03 2.95 -0.35
N LEU A 180 -20.15 2.05 0.10
CA LEU A 180 -19.14 2.35 1.12
C LEU A 180 -18.27 3.56 0.76
N PHE A 181 -18.03 3.80 -0.52
CA PHE A 181 -17.08 4.82 -1.01
C PHE A 181 -17.72 6.18 -1.30
N GLY A 182 -18.99 6.38 -0.91
CA GLY A 182 -19.72 7.62 -1.11
C GLY A 182 -20.17 7.84 -2.57
N GLU A 183 -20.40 9.09 -2.94
CA GLU A 183 -20.84 9.45 -4.28
C GLU A 183 -19.68 9.65 -5.26
N ASP A 184 -19.96 9.51 -6.56
CA ASP A 184 -18.98 9.80 -7.59
C ASP A 184 -18.62 11.30 -7.60
N VAL A 185 -17.33 11.56 -7.70
CA VAL A 185 -16.81 12.91 -7.86
C VAL A 185 -16.52 13.14 -9.34
N PRO A 186 -17.19 14.10 -10.00
CA PRO A 186 -16.95 14.41 -11.40
C PRO A 186 -15.48 14.74 -11.67
N GLY A 187 -14.98 14.32 -12.82
CA GLY A 187 -13.64 14.63 -13.29
C GLY A 187 -12.85 13.40 -13.71
N LEU A 188 -11.64 13.65 -14.20
CA LEU A 188 -10.75 12.61 -14.69
C LEU A 188 -10.24 11.76 -13.54
N THR A 189 -10.43 10.45 -13.65
CA THR A 189 -9.82 9.44 -12.80
C THR A 189 -8.58 8.87 -13.49
N GLN A 190 -7.52 8.63 -12.72
CA GLN A 190 -6.34 7.90 -13.22
C GLN A 190 -6.57 6.41 -12.98
N THR A 191 -6.13 5.60 -13.94
CA THR A 191 -6.08 4.14 -13.77
C THR A 191 -4.99 3.81 -12.74
N GLY A 192 -5.34 2.98 -11.77
CA GLY A 192 -4.39 2.49 -10.77
C GLY A 192 -3.49 1.36 -11.31
N GLY A 193 -2.60 0.90 -10.43
CA GLY A 193 -1.67 -0.19 -10.73
C GLY A 193 -0.32 0.26 -11.27
N ARG A 194 0.70 -0.55 -11.03
CA ARG A 194 2.09 -0.28 -11.42
C ARG A 194 2.26 -0.18 -12.93
N ARG A 195 1.62 -1.09 -13.69
CA ARG A 195 1.70 -1.09 -15.17
C ARG A 195 1.18 0.21 -15.77
N ALA A 196 0.12 0.79 -15.17
CA ALA A 196 -0.38 2.10 -15.59
C ALA A 196 0.61 3.22 -15.22
N GLY A 197 1.19 3.19 -14.03
CA GLY A 197 2.21 4.13 -13.58
C GLY A 197 3.45 4.13 -14.48
N GLU A 198 3.96 2.96 -14.85
CA GLU A 198 5.11 2.82 -15.75
C GLU A 198 4.83 3.37 -17.15
N LYS A 199 3.63 3.14 -17.70
CA LYS A 199 3.22 3.74 -18.99
C LYS A 199 3.18 5.27 -18.92
N ILE A 200 2.65 5.83 -17.83
CA ILE A 200 2.58 7.28 -17.62
C ILE A 200 3.98 7.86 -17.44
N LEU A 201 4.85 7.21 -16.67
CA LEU A 201 6.24 7.62 -16.48
C LEU A 201 7.01 7.60 -17.82
N HIS A 202 6.92 6.50 -18.56
CA HIS A 202 7.56 6.37 -19.86
C HIS A 202 7.11 7.48 -20.82
N SER A 203 5.81 7.70 -20.95
CA SER A 203 5.24 8.76 -21.77
C SER A 203 5.72 10.16 -21.36
N PHE A 204 5.85 10.41 -20.05
CA PHE A 204 6.37 11.69 -19.55
C PHE A 204 7.86 11.86 -19.93
N LEU A 205 8.68 10.86 -19.70
CA LEU A 205 10.13 10.94 -19.96
C LEU A 205 10.46 11.03 -21.45
N THR A 206 9.67 10.40 -22.32
CA THR A 206 9.97 10.34 -23.76
C THR A 206 9.29 11.44 -24.58
N THR A 207 8.10 11.89 -24.19
CA THR A 207 7.26 12.75 -25.03
C THR A 207 6.68 13.94 -24.25
N ARG A 208 5.77 13.71 -23.30
CA ARG A 208 4.93 14.74 -22.67
C ARG A 208 5.73 15.74 -21.84
N GLY A 209 6.84 15.32 -21.24
CA GLY A 209 7.66 16.16 -20.37
C GLY A 209 8.53 17.18 -21.11
N ARG A 210 8.62 17.15 -22.43
CA ARG A 210 9.47 18.07 -23.21
C ARG A 210 9.14 19.54 -22.95
N GLU A 211 7.85 19.87 -22.79
CA GLU A 211 7.38 21.23 -22.52
C GLU A 211 7.02 21.46 -21.05
N TYR A 212 7.37 20.55 -20.15
CA TYR A 212 6.96 20.59 -18.74
C TYR A 212 7.21 21.94 -18.09
N LEU A 213 8.42 22.50 -18.22
CA LEU A 213 8.79 23.78 -17.59
C LEU A 213 7.95 24.96 -18.07
N TYR A 214 7.49 24.93 -19.30
CA TYR A 214 6.71 26.00 -19.91
C TYR A 214 5.21 25.84 -19.71
N ARG A 215 4.73 24.64 -19.46
CA ARG A 215 3.32 24.28 -19.43
C ARG A 215 2.77 23.93 -18.04
N LEU A 216 3.63 23.70 -17.06
CA LEU A 216 3.20 23.23 -15.73
C LEU A 216 2.24 24.19 -15.01
N SER A 217 2.35 25.52 -15.28
CA SER A 217 1.51 26.54 -14.68
C SER A 217 0.26 26.91 -15.50
N ALA A 218 0.10 26.31 -16.68
CA ALA A 218 -1.05 26.57 -17.54
C ALA A 218 -2.18 25.57 -17.23
N PRO A 219 -3.34 26.00 -16.64
CA PRO A 219 -4.37 25.08 -16.14
C PRO A 219 -4.88 24.08 -17.17
N GLY A 220 -5.07 24.49 -18.41
CA GLY A 220 -5.54 23.61 -19.49
C GLY A 220 -4.48 22.70 -20.10
N LEU A 221 -3.19 22.94 -19.84
CA LEU A 221 -2.08 22.21 -20.45
C LEU A 221 -1.30 21.36 -19.43
N SER A 222 -1.34 21.73 -18.16
CA SER A 222 -0.66 20.98 -17.09
C SER A 222 -1.09 19.51 -17.02
N GLU A 223 -2.36 19.24 -17.33
CA GLU A 223 -2.88 17.89 -17.36
C GLU A 223 -2.16 16.98 -18.38
N ILE A 224 -1.78 17.54 -19.53
CA ILE A 224 -1.08 16.81 -20.58
C ILE A 224 0.43 16.76 -20.31
N HIS A 225 1.02 17.88 -19.88
CA HIS A 225 2.48 18.03 -19.80
C HIS A 225 3.10 17.69 -18.44
N CYS A 226 2.30 17.55 -17.35
CA CYS A 226 2.81 17.10 -16.07
C CYS A 226 2.99 15.57 -16.01
N SER A 227 3.80 15.10 -15.06
CA SER A 227 4.10 13.67 -14.92
C SER A 227 2.87 12.82 -14.61
N ARG A 228 1.92 13.35 -13.83
CA ARG A 228 0.72 12.65 -13.34
C ARG A 228 1.02 11.43 -12.46
N LEU A 229 2.20 11.41 -11.84
CA LEU A 229 2.64 10.28 -10.99
C LEU A 229 2.20 10.40 -9.54
N SER A 230 1.61 11.54 -9.11
CA SER A 230 1.30 11.77 -7.71
C SER A 230 0.40 10.69 -7.09
N ALA A 231 -0.61 10.22 -7.82
CA ALA A 231 -1.47 9.14 -7.35
C ALA A 231 -0.69 7.83 -7.18
N HIS A 232 0.17 7.47 -8.17
CA HIS A 232 1.01 6.28 -8.11
C HIS A 232 2.01 6.34 -6.93
N LEU A 233 2.66 7.49 -6.72
CA LEU A 233 3.56 7.71 -5.58
C LEU A 233 2.81 7.66 -4.25
N THR A 234 1.56 8.13 -4.20
CA THR A 234 0.74 8.11 -2.98
C THR A 234 0.34 6.69 -2.59
N TRP A 235 0.02 5.84 -3.55
CA TRP A 235 -0.43 4.46 -3.31
C TRP A 235 0.67 3.43 -3.53
N GLY A 236 1.89 3.87 -3.84
CA GLY A 236 3.07 3.04 -3.93
C GLY A 236 3.02 1.98 -5.05
N THR A 237 2.37 2.33 -6.16
CA THR A 237 2.24 1.42 -7.31
C THR A 237 3.37 1.58 -8.32
#